data_1c7514ce1e696e3dae965960b6c72bf8
#
_entry.id   1c7514ce1e696e3dae965960b6c72bf8
#
_cell.length_a   1.000
_cell.length_b   1.000
_cell.length_c   1.000
_cell.angle_alpha   90.00
_cell.angle_beta   90.00
_cell.angle_gamma   90.00
#
_symmetry.space_group_name_H-M   'P 1'
#
loop_
_entity.id
_entity.type
_entity.pdbx_description
1 polymer ?
#
loop_
_entity_poly.entity_id
_entity_poly.type
_entity_poly.pdbx_seq_one_letter_code
_entity_poly.pdbx_strand_id
1 'polypeptide(L)'
;MKYIKMIRRGDVIIVVLLMVASFLPLGVFSYRQATADEATIQAVVKVDGEIVKVFDLVDDGETEIFHYHDDHGHENTIVRNGASVEMIEANCGDQVCVRMNAVDAVGETILCLPHRLLVEVTSDEPVDQPEDSLDVLSDSRHVTGRES
;
A
#
# COMPACT_ATOMS: atom_id res chain seq x y z
N MET A 1 -2.48 -54.17 -19.83
CA MET A 1 -2.82 -53.79 -18.43
C MET A 1 -2.21 -54.78 -17.43
N LYS A 2 -0.86 -54.91 -17.38
CA LYS A 2 -0.16 -55.88 -16.52
C LYS A 2 0.57 -55.23 -15.34
N TYR A 3 0.57 -53.91 -15.20
CA TYR A 3 1.37 -53.20 -14.20
C TYR A 3 0.67 -52.98 -12.85
N ILE A 4 -0.65 -53.18 -12.78
CA ILE A 4 -1.45 -52.93 -11.56
C ILE A 4 -1.24 -54.00 -10.47
N LYS A 5 -0.72 -55.17 -10.86
CA LYS A 5 -0.52 -56.31 -9.94
C LYS A 5 0.79 -56.28 -9.13
N MET A 6 1.70 -55.37 -9.45
CA MET A 6 2.99 -55.21 -8.75
C MET A 6 3.01 -54.06 -7.70
N ILE A 7 1.91 -53.33 -7.57
CA ILE A 7 1.81 -52.24 -6.60
C ILE A 7 1.64 -52.87 -5.22
N ARG A 8 2.66 -52.79 -4.42
CA ARG A 8 2.60 -53.14 -2.99
C ARG A 8 1.78 -52.10 -2.25
N ARG A 9 1.08 -52.51 -1.20
CA ARG A 9 0.27 -51.62 -0.35
C ARG A 9 1.08 -50.40 0.13
N GLY A 10 2.40 -50.56 0.30
CA GLY A 10 3.32 -49.44 0.63
C GLY A 10 3.46 -48.39 -0.46
N ASP A 11 3.45 -48.81 -1.73
CA ASP A 11 3.58 -47.86 -2.86
C ASP A 11 2.34 -46.98 -2.95
N VAL A 12 1.15 -47.53 -2.68
CA VAL A 12 -0.09 -46.76 -2.64
C VAL A 12 -0.06 -45.70 -1.54
N ILE A 13 0.45 -46.05 -0.36
CA ILE A 13 0.58 -45.12 0.77
C ILE A 13 1.54 -44.01 0.41
N ILE A 14 2.68 -44.29 -0.22
CA ILE A 14 3.66 -43.29 -0.62
C ILE A 14 3.05 -42.32 -1.66
N VAL A 15 2.34 -42.86 -2.66
CA VAL A 15 1.69 -42.02 -3.68
C VAL A 15 0.62 -41.09 -3.07
N VAL A 16 -0.19 -41.63 -2.16
CA VAL A 16 -1.20 -40.82 -1.45
C VAL A 16 -0.54 -39.74 -0.60
N LEU A 17 0.54 -40.09 0.13
CA LEU A 17 1.28 -39.09 0.92
C LEU A 17 1.89 -37.99 0.06
N LEU A 18 2.46 -38.36 -1.09
CA LEU A 18 3.00 -37.35 -2.05
C LEU A 18 1.91 -36.48 -2.63
N MET A 19 0.75 -37.06 -2.97
CA MET A 19 -0.40 -36.25 -3.41
C MET A 19 -0.85 -35.28 -2.33
N VAL A 20 -1.05 -35.76 -1.10
CA VAL A 20 -1.45 -34.87 0.01
C VAL A 20 -0.39 -33.79 0.25
N ALA A 21 0.89 -34.13 0.28
CA ALA A 21 1.98 -33.19 0.44
C ALA A 21 2.05 -32.16 -0.69
N SER A 22 1.68 -32.54 -1.92
CA SER A 22 1.64 -31.63 -3.06
C SER A 22 0.49 -30.60 -2.97
N PHE A 23 -0.64 -31.00 -2.40
CA PHE A 23 -1.79 -30.09 -2.24
C PHE A 23 -1.74 -29.25 -0.95
N LEU A 24 -0.91 -29.62 0.02
CA LEU A 24 -0.75 -28.90 1.28
C LEU A 24 -0.40 -27.41 1.09
N PRO A 25 0.63 -27.03 0.30
CA PRO A 25 0.98 -25.62 0.12
C PRO A 25 -0.16 -24.83 -0.55
N LEU A 26 -0.86 -25.44 -1.50
CA LEU A 26 -2.00 -24.81 -2.17
C LEU A 26 -3.17 -24.62 -1.18
N GLY A 27 -3.47 -25.60 -0.36
CA GLY A 27 -4.50 -25.52 0.67
C GLY A 27 -4.20 -24.47 1.72
N VAL A 28 -2.96 -24.39 2.19
CA VAL A 28 -2.52 -23.39 3.18
C VAL A 28 -2.57 -21.98 2.57
N PHE A 29 -2.12 -21.84 1.33
CA PHE A 29 -2.18 -20.56 0.62
C PHE A 29 -3.62 -20.08 0.42
N SER A 30 -4.50 -20.97 -0.08
CA SER A 30 -5.92 -20.67 -0.26
C SER A 30 -6.63 -20.34 1.04
N TYR A 31 -6.29 -21.05 2.13
CA TYR A 31 -6.85 -20.77 3.46
C TYR A 31 -6.39 -19.41 3.98
N ARG A 32 -5.11 -19.08 3.83
CA ARG A 32 -4.58 -17.74 4.21
C ARG A 32 -5.21 -16.63 3.41
N GLN A 33 -5.45 -16.84 2.12
CA GLN A 33 -6.10 -15.85 1.26
C GLN A 33 -7.58 -15.65 1.60
N ALA A 34 -8.27 -16.70 2.07
CA ALA A 34 -9.65 -16.63 2.51
C ALA A 34 -9.83 -16.05 3.92
N THR A 35 -8.77 -16.05 4.73
CA THR A 35 -8.73 -15.48 6.09
C THR A 35 -7.89 -14.20 6.17
N ALA A 36 -7.29 -13.76 5.07
CA ALA A 36 -6.82 -12.40 4.97
C ALA A 36 -8.06 -11.52 5.11
N ASP A 37 -8.18 -10.83 6.25
CA ASP A 37 -9.11 -9.73 6.37
C ASP A 37 -8.91 -8.86 5.13
N GLU A 38 -10.00 -8.44 4.50
CA GLU A 38 -9.93 -7.57 3.32
C GLU A 38 -9.00 -6.42 3.70
N ALA A 39 -7.84 -6.35 3.03
CA ALA A 39 -6.87 -5.30 3.30
C ALA A 39 -7.62 -3.97 3.19
N THR A 40 -7.83 -3.32 4.32
CA THR A 40 -8.59 -2.08 4.35
C THR A 40 -7.76 -1.02 3.63
N ILE A 41 -8.28 -0.53 2.53
CA ILE A 41 -7.65 0.60 1.82
C ILE A 41 -7.95 1.85 2.62
N GLN A 42 -6.92 2.63 2.91
CA GLN A 42 -7.03 3.84 3.70
C GLN A 42 -6.43 5.02 2.96
N ALA A 43 -7.05 6.18 3.11
CA ALA A 43 -6.46 7.44 2.69
C ALA A 43 -5.89 8.17 3.91
N VAL A 44 -4.58 8.32 3.94
CA VAL A 44 -3.85 8.96 5.03
C VAL A 44 -3.53 10.40 4.65
N VAL A 45 -4.05 11.34 5.42
CA VAL A 45 -3.78 12.77 5.25
C VAL A 45 -2.60 13.15 6.15
N LYS A 46 -1.54 13.65 5.52
CA LYS A 46 -0.31 14.08 6.20
C LYS A 46 -0.09 15.58 5.96
N VAL A 47 0.35 16.29 6.97
CA VAL A 47 0.81 17.68 6.86
C VAL A 47 2.18 17.78 7.49
N ASP A 48 3.15 18.32 6.76
CA ASP A 48 4.57 18.36 7.18
C ASP A 48 5.12 16.97 7.59
N GLY A 49 4.55 15.89 7.05
CA GLY A 49 4.90 14.50 7.36
C GLY A 49 4.18 13.90 8.56
N GLU A 50 3.39 14.69 9.31
CA GLU A 50 2.58 14.20 10.42
C GLU A 50 1.18 13.78 9.95
N ILE A 51 0.68 12.66 10.44
CA ILE A 51 -0.67 12.18 10.13
C ILE A 51 -1.69 13.01 10.91
N VAL A 52 -2.56 13.70 10.18
CA VAL A 52 -3.64 14.54 10.77
C VAL A 52 -5.01 13.89 10.66
N LYS A 53 -5.22 13.00 9.67
CA LYS A 53 -6.48 12.29 9.46
C LYS A 53 -6.23 10.99 8.71
N VAL A 54 -7.03 9.97 9.00
CA VAL A 54 -7.12 8.72 8.22
C VAL A 54 -8.58 8.48 7.88
N PHE A 55 -8.84 8.12 6.63
CA PHE A 55 -10.13 7.69 6.14
C PHE A 55 -10.06 6.22 5.73
N ASP A 56 -11.00 5.41 6.17
CA ASP A 56 -11.18 4.07 5.63
C ASP A 56 -11.95 4.17 4.32
N LEU A 57 -11.35 3.71 3.22
CA LEU A 57 -11.99 3.75 1.89
C LEU A 57 -12.83 2.49 1.70
N VAL A 58 -14.10 2.61 2.08
CA VAL A 58 -15.09 1.52 1.99
C VAL A 58 -16.24 2.00 1.12
N ASP A 59 -16.72 1.15 0.22
CA ASP A 59 -17.89 1.45 -0.63
C ASP A 59 -19.20 1.29 0.16
N ASP A 60 -19.36 2.15 1.18
CA ASP A 60 -20.50 2.20 2.07
C ASP A 60 -21.56 3.26 1.64
N GLY A 61 -21.23 4.05 0.62
CA GLY A 61 -22.04 5.18 0.16
C GLY A 61 -22.08 6.36 1.13
N GLU A 62 -21.27 6.34 2.18
CA GLU A 62 -21.15 7.45 3.13
C GLU A 62 -20.18 8.52 2.62
N THR A 63 -20.44 9.76 3.01
CA THR A 63 -19.57 10.90 2.70
C THR A 63 -19.04 11.48 4.00
N GLU A 64 -17.71 11.58 4.11
CA GLU A 64 -17.03 12.19 5.25
C GLU A 64 -16.23 13.39 4.79
N ILE A 65 -16.36 14.53 5.47
CA ILE A 65 -15.69 15.78 5.13
C ILE A 65 -14.70 16.13 6.24
N PHE A 66 -13.47 16.44 5.85
CA PHE A 66 -12.43 16.90 6.74
C PHE A 66 -11.94 18.29 6.31
N HIS A 67 -12.06 19.25 7.22
CA HIS A 67 -11.54 20.60 7.04
C HIS A 67 -10.22 20.72 7.78
N TYR A 68 -9.15 20.92 7.05
CA TYR A 68 -7.84 21.27 7.58
C TYR A 68 -7.67 22.78 7.64
N HIS A 69 -7.18 23.26 8.77
CA HIS A 69 -6.83 24.66 8.98
C HIS A 69 -5.61 24.73 9.88
N ASP A 70 -4.67 25.60 9.55
CA ASP A 70 -3.47 25.84 10.36
C ASP A 70 -3.36 27.31 10.81
N ASP A 71 -2.41 27.58 11.71
CA ASP A 71 -2.16 28.91 12.27
C ASP A 71 -1.59 29.90 11.23
N HIS A 72 -1.18 29.44 10.04
CA HIS A 72 -0.70 30.26 8.94
C HIS A 72 -1.83 30.68 7.99
N GLY A 73 -3.04 30.20 8.23
CA GLY A 73 -4.22 30.49 7.43
C GLY A 73 -4.33 29.60 6.19
N HIS A 74 -3.65 28.45 6.15
CA HIS A 74 -3.85 27.47 5.10
C HIS A 74 -5.13 26.67 5.38
N GLU A 75 -5.95 26.53 4.34
CA GLU A 75 -7.22 25.82 4.40
C GLU A 75 -7.31 24.80 3.26
N ASN A 76 -7.70 23.59 3.62
CA ASN A 76 -7.97 22.51 2.67
C ASN A 76 -9.21 21.75 3.11
N THR A 77 -10.07 21.41 2.17
CA THR A 77 -11.24 20.57 2.39
C THR A 77 -11.09 19.28 1.61
N ILE A 78 -11.03 18.18 2.34
CA ILE A 78 -10.87 16.82 1.81
C ILE A 78 -12.18 16.08 2.05
N VAL A 79 -12.68 15.40 1.03
CA VAL A 79 -13.92 14.62 1.10
C VAL A 79 -13.64 13.17 0.74
N ARG A 80 -14.02 12.27 1.63
CA ARG A 80 -14.18 10.86 1.33
C ARG A 80 -15.60 10.64 0.82
N ASN A 81 -15.75 9.95 -0.28
CA ASN A 81 -17.03 9.54 -0.84
C ASN A 81 -16.99 8.03 -1.13
N GLY A 82 -17.49 7.23 -0.18
CA GLY A 82 -17.36 5.79 -0.23
C GLY A 82 -15.90 5.35 -0.28
N ALA A 83 -15.52 4.65 -1.34
CA ALA A 83 -14.18 4.11 -1.55
C ALA A 83 -13.17 5.11 -2.17
N SER A 84 -13.53 6.38 -2.37
CA SER A 84 -12.67 7.38 -2.98
C SER A 84 -12.48 8.61 -2.09
N VAL A 85 -11.37 9.32 -2.29
CA VAL A 85 -11.06 10.58 -1.60
C VAL A 85 -10.65 11.65 -2.60
N GLU A 86 -11.09 12.88 -2.39
CA GLU A 86 -10.76 14.02 -3.22
C GLU A 86 -10.54 15.29 -2.40
N MET A 87 -9.81 16.24 -2.97
CA MET A 87 -9.68 17.59 -2.40
C MET A 87 -10.59 18.54 -3.16
N ILE A 88 -11.64 19.02 -2.50
CA ILE A 88 -12.66 19.85 -3.14
C ILE A 88 -12.39 21.35 -3.01
N GLU A 89 -11.63 21.75 -2.00
CA GLU A 89 -11.33 23.16 -1.74
C GLU A 89 -9.93 23.32 -1.14
N ALA A 90 -9.24 24.37 -1.56
CA ALA A 90 -7.98 24.82 -0.98
C ALA A 90 -7.82 26.32 -1.26
N ASN A 91 -7.20 27.06 -0.33
CA ASN A 91 -6.88 28.47 -0.56
C ASN A 91 -5.46 28.69 -1.10
N CYS A 92 -4.80 27.64 -1.60
CA CYS A 92 -3.52 27.73 -2.29
C CYS A 92 -3.66 28.49 -3.63
N GLY A 93 -2.61 29.21 -4.04
CA GLY A 93 -2.68 30.11 -5.19
C GLY A 93 -2.83 29.42 -6.55
N ASP A 94 -2.32 28.22 -6.71
CA ASP A 94 -2.34 27.47 -7.96
C ASP A 94 -3.51 26.46 -8.06
N GLN A 95 -4.08 26.05 -6.93
CA GLN A 95 -5.22 25.13 -6.82
C GLN A 95 -5.08 23.83 -7.64
N VAL A 96 -3.86 23.37 -7.85
CA VAL A 96 -3.61 22.10 -8.59
C VAL A 96 -4.20 20.92 -7.86
N CYS A 97 -4.10 20.91 -6.53
CA CYS A 97 -4.65 19.85 -5.67
C CYS A 97 -6.17 19.67 -5.81
N VAL A 98 -6.92 20.76 -6.00
CA VAL A 98 -8.39 20.73 -6.20
C VAL A 98 -8.77 20.24 -7.60
N ARG A 99 -7.85 20.39 -8.57
CA ARG A 99 -8.07 19.91 -9.95
C ARG A 99 -7.63 18.47 -10.17
N MET A 100 -6.97 17.88 -9.19
CA MET A 100 -6.66 16.45 -9.23
C MET A 100 -7.98 15.66 -9.10
N ASN A 101 -8.06 14.54 -9.82
CA ASN A 101 -9.22 13.67 -9.71
C ASN A 101 -9.27 13.02 -8.32
N ALA A 102 -10.44 12.50 -7.95
CA ALA A 102 -10.56 11.60 -6.82
C ALA A 102 -9.63 10.40 -6.97
N VAL A 103 -9.05 9.94 -5.87
CA VAL A 103 -8.14 8.80 -5.80
C VAL A 103 -8.75 7.68 -4.97
N ASP A 104 -8.59 6.44 -5.41
CA ASP A 104 -9.17 5.24 -4.79
C ASP A 104 -8.21 4.04 -4.79
N ALA A 105 -7.12 4.12 -5.55
CA ALA A 105 -6.18 3.02 -5.69
C ALA A 105 -4.93 3.21 -4.82
N VAL A 106 -4.44 2.11 -4.25
CA VAL A 106 -3.20 2.11 -3.45
C VAL A 106 -2.02 2.67 -4.24
N GLY A 107 -1.31 3.62 -3.64
CA GLY A 107 -0.20 4.34 -4.26
C GLY A 107 -0.59 5.64 -4.95
N GLU A 108 -1.88 5.93 -5.12
CA GLU A 108 -2.32 7.24 -5.60
C GLU A 108 -2.21 8.30 -4.52
N THR A 109 -1.97 9.52 -4.95
CA THR A 109 -1.73 10.64 -4.04
C THR A 109 -2.34 11.95 -4.56
N ILE A 110 -2.81 12.79 -3.62
CA ILE A 110 -3.14 14.19 -3.88
C ILE A 110 -2.15 15.05 -3.07
N LEU A 111 -1.48 15.99 -3.74
CA LEU A 111 -0.45 16.79 -3.12
C LEU A 111 -0.76 18.29 -3.24
N CYS A 112 -0.80 18.96 -2.10
CA CYS A 112 -0.85 20.41 -2.02
C CYS A 112 0.50 20.94 -1.51
N LEU A 113 1.41 21.27 -2.43
CA LEU A 113 2.76 21.72 -2.11
C LEU A 113 2.81 23.00 -1.28
N PRO A 114 2.03 24.06 -1.59
CA PRO A 114 2.04 25.28 -0.79
C PRO A 114 1.68 25.04 0.68
N HIS A 115 0.78 24.10 0.96
CA HIS A 115 0.32 23.76 2.30
C HIS A 115 1.03 22.56 2.91
N ARG A 116 1.98 21.93 2.17
CA ARG A 116 2.70 20.70 2.56
C ARG A 116 1.77 19.57 2.97
N LEU A 117 0.57 19.54 2.37
CA LEU A 117 -0.44 18.56 2.64
C LEU A 117 -0.40 17.47 1.57
N LEU A 118 -0.35 16.23 2.02
CA LEU A 118 -0.35 15.02 1.21
C LEU A 118 -1.52 14.13 1.64
N VAL A 119 -2.32 13.71 0.68
CA VAL A 119 -3.27 12.61 0.84
C VAL A 119 -2.70 11.40 0.09
N GLU A 120 -2.50 10.29 0.76
CA GLU A 120 -1.92 9.08 0.18
C GLU A 120 -2.85 7.90 0.43
N VAL A 121 -3.17 7.17 -0.62
CA VAL A 121 -3.96 5.94 -0.50
C VAL A 121 -3.02 4.77 -0.25
N THR A 122 -3.22 4.08 0.86
CA THR A 122 -2.40 2.94 1.29
C THR A 122 -3.29 1.77 1.71
N SER A 123 -2.74 0.57 1.74
CA SER A 123 -3.36 -0.59 2.37
C SER A 123 -2.86 -0.72 3.81
N ASP A 124 -3.71 -1.21 4.70
CA ASP A 124 -3.35 -1.50 6.10
C ASP A 124 -2.38 -2.71 6.23
N GLU A 125 -2.11 -3.41 5.13
CA GLU A 125 -1.03 -4.37 5.10
C GLU A 125 0.30 -3.62 5.26
N PRO A 126 1.19 -4.08 6.16
CA PRO A 126 2.56 -3.59 6.17
C PRO A 126 3.11 -3.88 4.77
N VAL A 127 3.23 -2.84 3.97
CA VAL A 127 4.01 -2.92 2.73
C VAL A 127 5.39 -3.32 3.21
N ASP A 128 5.76 -4.60 3.02
CA ASP A 128 7.14 -5.00 2.95
C ASP A 128 7.75 -4.15 1.83
N GLN A 129 8.11 -2.92 2.18
CA GLN A 129 9.02 -2.16 1.35
C GLN A 129 10.25 -3.06 1.27
N PRO A 130 10.60 -3.58 0.09
CA PRO A 130 11.94 -4.03 -0.07
C PRO A 130 12.76 -2.81 0.31
N GLU A 131 13.44 -2.89 1.43
CA GLU A 131 14.53 -1.99 1.76
C GLU A 131 15.61 -2.23 0.69
N ASP A 132 15.26 -1.85 -0.53
CA ASP A 132 16.25 -1.56 -1.53
C ASP A 132 16.87 -0.23 -1.08
N SER A 133 17.58 -0.33 0.03
CA SER A 133 18.59 0.60 0.39
C SER A 133 19.51 0.65 -0.82
N LEU A 134 19.23 1.61 -1.69
CA LEU A 134 20.24 2.13 -2.57
C LEU A 134 21.34 2.66 -1.65
N ASP A 135 22.18 1.73 -1.19
CA ASP A 135 23.55 2.03 -0.83
C ASP A 135 24.19 2.64 -2.09
N VAL A 136 23.89 3.92 -2.27
CA VAL A 136 24.72 4.77 -3.09
C VAL A 136 26.09 4.72 -2.40
N LEU A 137 26.87 3.77 -2.87
CA LEU A 137 28.30 3.72 -2.60
C LEU A 137 28.86 5.11 -2.87
N SER A 138 28.91 5.90 -1.82
CA SER A 138 29.76 7.06 -1.72
C SER A 138 31.19 6.54 -1.76
N ASP A 139 31.65 6.17 -2.97
CA ASP A 139 33.06 5.93 -3.24
C ASP A 139 33.78 7.29 -3.14
N SER A 140 34.06 7.65 -1.91
CA SER A 140 35.02 8.71 -1.59
C SER A 140 36.40 8.25 -2.00
N ARG A 141 36.68 8.33 -3.30
CA ARG A 141 38.08 8.27 -3.77
C ARG A 141 38.81 9.45 -3.21
N HIS A 142 39.48 9.17 -2.13
CA HIS A 142 40.53 9.97 -1.58
C HIS A 142 41.62 10.21 -2.66
N VAL A 143 41.50 11.33 -3.35
CA VAL A 143 42.58 11.82 -4.20
C VAL A 143 43.61 12.47 -3.30
N THR A 144 44.62 11.69 -2.91
CA THR A 144 45.87 12.22 -2.35
C THR A 144 46.60 13.01 -3.45
N GLY A 145 46.46 14.33 -3.41
CA GLY A 145 47.32 15.24 -4.13
C GLY A 145 48.72 15.15 -3.57
N ARG A 146 49.68 14.79 -4.41
CA ARG A 146 51.12 14.84 -4.12
C ARG A 146 51.64 16.10 -4.72
N GLU A 147 52.13 16.97 -3.86
CA GLU A 147 52.90 18.15 -4.20
C GLU A 147 54.25 17.78 -4.84
N SER A 148 54.65 18.59 -5.77
CA SER A 148 56.06 18.96 -6.04
C SER A 148 56.08 20.35 -6.66
#